data_3eaef3ac4ef0904f106c3ac5277c30aa
#
_entry.id   3eaef3ac4ef0904f106c3ac5277c30aa
#
_cell.length_a   1.000
_cell.length_b   1.000
_cell.length_c   1.000
_cell.angle_alpha   90.00
_cell.angle_beta   90.00
_cell.angle_gamma   90.00
#
_symmetry.space_group_name_H-M   'P 1'
#
loop_
_entity.id
_entity.type
_entity.pdbx_description
1 polymer ?
#
loop_
_entity_poly.entity_id
_entity_poly.type
_entity_poly.pdbx_seq_one_letter_code
_entity_poly.pdbx_strand_id
1 'polypeptide(L)'
;MTAASSKKEVSTGTKLSLKTPKDFFTTLEKKGKVICDSQKRQSLISAYLKKAKQTAVDPELLDEVTYLVEYPTPLTCTFDKKYLDIPGPVLVECMKKHQKYFPIYSGASKPKLTNQFIVIADSVTPKNKQTIMNGNVRVLTARLEDAQFFWEADKGVALKTLIPKLDGVLFQKNLGSIFAKKERVKMIAQWLNKQTGNQVSDKLIKDGADYCKSDLVSQMVFEFPSLQGQVGQLVGQIQKLDPAITTAIRSHYLPHHYEDDCPKDILGSLLAVADRLDTIVCCFENKLIPTGSQDPWGVRRAILGIIAIIQ
;
A
#
# COMPACT_ATOMS: atom_id res chain seq x y z
N MET A 1 16.91 -6.19 7.06
CA MET A 1 17.67 -5.90 8.30
C MET A 1 17.51 -4.42 8.60
N THR A 2 16.54 -4.15 9.41
CA THR A 2 16.09 -2.84 9.84
C THR A 2 17.12 -2.16 10.75
N ALA A 3 17.00 -0.85 10.89
CA ALA A 3 17.80 0.06 11.71
C ALA A 3 18.14 -0.39 13.17
N ALA A 4 17.80 -1.61 13.54
CA ALA A 4 18.06 -2.20 14.85
C ALA A 4 19.56 -2.48 15.13
N SER A 5 20.44 -2.47 14.12
CA SER A 5 21.87 -2.73 14.34
C SER A 5 22.65 -1.52 14.86
N SER A 6 22.09 -0.29 14.74
CA SER A 6 22.76 0.91 15.24
C SER A 6 22.47 1.20 16.73
N LYS A 7 21.46 0.56 17.31
CA LYS A 7 21.10 0.77 18.74
C LYS A 7 22.21 0.36 19.73
N LYS A 8 23.11 -0.53 19.33
CA LYS A 8 24.17 -1.01 20.22
C LYS A 8 25.26 0.02 20.53
N GLU A 9 25.54 0.96 19.65
CA GLU A 9 26.66 1.88 19.82
C GLU A 9 26.35 3.14 20.63
N VAL A 10 25.09 3.55 20.70
CA VAL A 10 24.68 4.78 21.41
C VAL A 10 24.19 4.47 22.84
N SER A 11 23.61 3.31 23.07
CA SER A 11 22.99 2.95 24.34
C SER A 11 23.87 2.14 25.26
N THR A 12 24.97 1.58 24.78
CA THR A 12 25.82 0.69 25.61
C THR A 12 26.99 1.43 26.23
N GLY A 13 26.84 1.86 27.46
CA GLY A 13 27.96 2.05 28.37
C GLY A 13 28.19 3.45 28.92
N THR A 14 27.52 4.49 28.44
CA THR A 14 27.68 5.82 29.04
C THR A 14 26.73 5.98 30.22
N LYS A 15 27.24 5.91 31.43
CA LYS A 15 26.46 6.23 32.63
C LYS A 15 26.11 7.70 32.65
N LEU A 16 24.80 7.99 32.53
CA LEU A 16 24.27 9.33 32.67
C LEU A 16 23.97 9.58 34.16
N SER A 17 24.68 10.53 34.75
CA SER A 17 24.43 10.94 36.14
C SER A 17 23.31 11.98 36.13
N LEU A 18 22.28 11.74 36.93
CA LEU A 18 21.15 12.64 37.15
C LEU A 18 21.36 13.35 38.51
N LYS A 19 21.15 14.66 38.55
CA LYS A 19 21.16 15.44 39.78
C LYS A 19 19.82 15.34 40.51
N THR A 20 18.74 15.39 39.76
CA THR A 20 17.38 15.27 40.28
C THR A 20 16.50 14.44 39.32
N PRO A 21 15.40 13.84 39.77
CA PRO A 21 14.44 13.17 38.88
C PRO A 21 13.90 14.07 37.78
N LYS A 22 13.78 15.38 37.99
CA LYS A 22 13.33 16.36 37.02
C LYS A 22 14.29 16.49 35.84
N ASP A 23 15.56 16.20 36.01
CA ASP A 23 16.58 16.28 34.97
C ASP A 23 16.55 15.07 34.01
N PHE A 24 15.76 14.04 34.29
CA PHE A 24 15.77 12.77 33.58
C PHE A 24 15.55 12.96 32.07
N PHE A 25 14.40 13.54 31.68
CA PHE A 25 14.07 13.71 30.26
C PHE A 25 15.04 14.63 29.53
N THR A 26 15.43 15.73 30.18
CA THR A 26 16.38 16.70 29.59
C THR A 26 17.76 16.12 29.41
N THR A 27 18.21 15.29 30.35
CA THR A 27 19.54 14.62 30.29
C THR A 27 19.55 13.54 29.24
N LEU A 28 18.49 12.73 29.15
CA LEU A 28 18.34 11.74 28.09
C LEU A 28 18.35 12.38 26.72
N GLU A 29 17.58 13.46 26.52
CA GLU A 29 17.51 14.14 25.23
C GLU A 29 18.87 14.75 24.84
N LYS A 30 19.49 15.53 25.73
CA LYS A 30 20.72 16.27 25.41
C LYS A 30 21.96 15.39 25.34
N LYS A 31 22.13 14.47 26.30
CA LYS A 31 23.29 13.63 26.42
C LYS A 31 23.08 12.20 25.89
N GLY A 32 21.92 11.63 26.15
CA GLY A 32 21.57 10.27 25.71
C GLY A 32 21.09 10.18 24.27
N LYS A 33 20.71 11.32 23.66
CA LYS A 33 20.10 11.35 22.32
C LYS A 33 18.86 10.45 22.26
N VAL A 34 18.00 10.56 23.28
CA VAL A 34 16.72 9.85 23.38
C VAL A 34 15.62 10.85 23.75
N ILE A 35 14.61 10.95 22.94
CA ILE A 35 13.39 11.72 23.21
C ILE A 35 12.32 10.70 23.61
N CYS A 36 12.01 10.59 24.90
CA CYS A 36 11.02 9.62 25.40
C CYS A 36 9.60 9.95 24.97
N ASP A 37 9.28 11.24 24.86
CA ASP A 37 7.97 11.73 24.46
C ASP A 37 7.71 11.47 22.97
N SER A 38 6.76 10.58 22.66
CA SER A 38 6.40 10.22 21.29
C SER A 38 5.73 11.39 20.56
N GLN A 39 4.93 12.20 21.23
CA GLN A 39 4.29 13.38 20.62
C GLN A 39 5.33 14.40 20.18
N LYS A 40 6.37 14.60 20.99
CA LYS A 40 7.51 15.45 20.63
C LYS A 40 8.26 14.91 19.42
N ARG A 41 8.54 13.58 19.37
CA ARG A 41 9.17 12.96 18.19
C ARG A 41 8.34 13.14 16.94
N GLN A 42 7.04 12.85 17.01
CA GLN A 42 6.10 13.01 15.90
C GLN A 42 6.04 14.45 15.40
N SER A 43 6.01 15.42 16.32
CA SER A 43 6.00 16.85 15.99
C SER A 43 7.28 17.27 15.24
N LEU A 44 8.44 16.77 15.67
CA LEU A 44 9.72 17.05 15.01
C LEU A 44 9.77 16.48 13.60
N ILE A 45 9.32 15.22 13.41
CA ILE A 45 9.25 14.58 12.09
C ILE A 45 8.28 15.35 11.19
N SER A 46 7.07 15.65 11.67
CA SER A 46 6.05 16.41 10.93
C SER A 46 6.55 17.80 10.51
N ALA A 47 7.20 18.52 11.39
CA ALA A 47 7.75 19.84 11.09
C ALA A 47 8.79 19.79 9.95
N TYR A 48 9.63 18.75 9.95
CA TYR A 48 10.59 18.55 8.89
C TYR A 48 9.93 18.18 7.56
N LEU A 49 8.98 17.25 7.58
CA LEU A 49 8.26 16.84 6.37
C LEU A 49 7.51 18.03 5.73
N LYS A 50 6.87 18.88 6.54
CA LYS A 50 6.26 20.14 6.08
C LYS A 50 7.28 21.09 5.44
N LYS A 51 8.47 21.26 6.06
CA LYS A 51 9.54 22.08 5.51
C LYS A 51 10.07 21.55 4.19
N ALA A 52 10.09 20.24 4.00
CA ALA A 52 10.46 19.59 2.75
C ALA A 52 9.34 19.64 1.68
N LYS A 53 8.32 20.49 1.86
CA LYS A 53 7.15 20.64 0.96
C LYS A 53 6.40 19.34 0.68
N GLN A 54 6.39 18.44 1.62
CA GLN A 54 5.50 17.28 1.58
C GLN A 54 4.05 17.74 1.81
N THR A 55 3.26 17.70 0.75
CA THR A 55 1.87 18.16 0.77
C THR A 55 0.91 17.16 1.40
N ALA A 56 1.26 15.88 1.44
CA ALA A 56 0.48 14.83 2.09
C ALA A 56 1.42 13.93 2.89
N VAL A 57 1.44 14.14 4.21
CA VAL A 57 2.10 13.23 5.15
C VAL A 57 1.13 12.08 5.40
N ASP A 58 1.57 10.86 5.10
CA ASP A 58 0.84 9.64 5.43
C ASP A 58 0.80 9.48 6.97
N PRO A 59 -0.39 9.53 7.60
CA PRO A 59 -0.48 9.49 9.05
C PRO A 59 -0.02 8.15 9.64
N GLU A 60 -0.31 7.03 8.96
CA GLU A 60 0.07 5.70 9.41
C GLU A 60 1.59 5.52 9.36
N LEU A 61 2.21 5.94 8.26
CA LEU A 61 3.66 5.92 8.13
C LEU A 61 4.34 6.84 9.15
N LEU A 62 3.77 8.01 9.41
CA LEU A 62 4.29 8.94 10.42
C LEU A 62 4.22 8.33 11.81
N ASP A 63 3.09 7.72 12.15
CA ASP A 63 2.92 7.06 13.46
C ASP A 63 3.92 5.90 13.59
N GLU A 64 3.99 5.01 12.62
CA GLU A 64 4.92 3.90 12.63
C GLU A 64 6.38 4.37 12.79
N VAL A 65 6.83 5.34 12.00
CA VAL A 65 8.20 5.86 12.06
C VAL A 65 8.47 6.55 13.41
N THR A 66 7.48 7.20 14.01
CA THR A 66 7.60 7.82 15.34
C THR A 66 8.03 6.81 16.41
N TYR A 67 7.55 5.56 16.32
CA TYR A 67 7.91 4.51 17.27
C TYR A 67 9.15 3.69 16.87
N LEU A 68 9.63 3.83 15.63
CA LEU A 68 10.85 3.17 15.17
C LEU A 68 12.12 3.91 15.60
N VAL A 69 12.03 5.21 15.93
CA VAL A 69 13.19 6.05 16.24
C VAL A 69 13.09 6.67 17.64
N GLU A 70 14.21 6.83 18.29
CA GLU A 70 14.32 7.46 19.62
C GLU A 70 14.79 8.93 19.55
N TYR A 71 15.60 9.27 18.54
CA TYR A 71 16.08 10.62 18.27
C TYR A 71 16.02 10.93 16.77
N PRO A 72 14.85 11.31 16.27
CA PRO A 72 14.60 11.43 14.84
C PRO A 72 15.51 12.45 14.17
N THR A 73 16.31 12.01 13.23
CA THR A 73 17.15 12.84 12.38
C THR A 73 16.78 12.61 10.93
N PRO A 74 16.17 13.61 10.26
CA PRO A 74 15.75 13.47 8.88
C PRO A 74 16.92 13.61 7.91
N LEU A 75 16.98 12.73 6.93
CA LEU A 75 17.97 12.71 5.86
C LEU A 75 17.25 12.68 4.51
N THR A 76 17.54 13.64 3.64
CA THR A 76 17.06 13.63 2.25
C THR A 76 18.06 12.85 1.40
N CYS A 77 17.57 11.79 0.78
CA CYS A 77 18.34 10.91 -0.09
C CYS A 77 17.82 11.00 -1.53
N THR A 78 18.66 10.62 -2.49
CA THR A 78 18.34 10.68 -3.92
C THR A 78 18.71 9.36 -4.57
N PHE A 79 17.77 8.78 -5.35
CA PHE A 79 18.02 7.60 -6.18
C PHE A 79 18.17 7.98 -7.66
N ASP A 80 18.63 7.07 -8.49
CA ASP A 80 18.84 7.31 -9.91
C ASP A 80 17.50 7.62 -10.62
N LYS A 81 17.47 8.67 -11.43
CA LYS A 81 16.28 9.12 -12.17
C LYS A 81 15.74 8.08 -13.13
N LYS A 82 16.54 7.12 -13.58
CA LYS A 82 16.08 6.03 -14.46
C LYS A 82 14.91 5.24 -13.88
N TYR A 83 14.81 5.16 -12.54
CA TYR A 83 13.69 4.45 -11.88
C TYR A 83 12.39 5.24 -11.89
N LEU A 84 12.37 6.50 -12.29
CA LEU A 84 11.11 7.26 -12.45
C LEU A 84 10.25 6.77 -13.62
N ASP A 85 10.76 5.88 -14.46
CA ASP A 85 10.00 5.17 -15.50
C ASP A 85 9.10 4.08 -14.91
N ILE A 86 9.36 3.63 -13.67
CA ILE A 86 8.50 2.75 -12.90
C ILE A 86 7.25 3.55 -12.48
N PRO A 87 6.04 2.97 -12.56
CA PRO A 87 4.82 3.66 -12.14
C PRO A 87 4.90 4.19 -10.71
N GLY A 88 4.41 5.41 -10.51
CA GLY A 88 4.46 6.09 -9.20
C GLY A 88 3.95 5.25 -8.03
N PRO A 89 2.80 4.55 -8.12
CA PRO A 89 2.33 3.67 -7.05
C PRO A 89 3.33 2.58 -6.65
N VAL A 90 4.04 1.98 -7.62
CA VAL A 90 5.06 0.96 -7.36
C VAL A 90 6.27 1.56 -6.63
N LEU A 91 6.73 2.73 -7.09
CA LEU A 91 7.82 3.45 -6.42
C LEU A 91 7.47 3.81 -4.96
N VAL A 92 6.25 4.27 -4.74
CA VAL A 92 5.75 4.62 -3.41
C VAL A 92 5.70 3.39 -2.50
N GLU A 93 5.24 2.26 -3.03
CA GLU A 93 5.20 1.00 -2.28
C GLU A 93 6.59 0.54 -1.85
N CYS A 94 7.57 0.56 -2.77
CA CYS A 94 8.97 0.24 -2.44
C CYS A 94 9.54 1.13 -1.33
N MET A 95 9.20 2.41 -1.33
CA MET A 95 9.67 3.36 -0.32
C MET A 95 8.96 3.19 1.02
N LYS A 96 7.62 3.17 1.02
CA LYS A 96 6.82 3.18 2.24
C LYS A 96 6.80 1.85 2.97
N LYS A 97 6.37 0.78 2.30
CA LYS A 97 6.06 -0.48 2.97
C LYS A 97 7.28 -1.21 3.48
N HIS A 98 8.32 -1.27 2.64
CA HIS A 98 9.50 -2.05 2.99
C HIS A 98 10.55 -1.26 3.76
N GLN A 99 10.69 0.05 3.49
CA GLN A 99 11.78 0.85 4.00
C GLN A 99 11.35 1.97 4.95
N LYS A 100 10.05 2.27 5.05
CA LYS A 100 9.49 3.34 5.88
C LYS A 100 10.04 4.71 5.52
N TYR A 101 10.27 4.94 4.22
CA TYR A 101 10.71 6.22 3.69
C TYR A 101 9.54 7.06 3.22
N PHE A 102 9.70 8.38 3.31
CA PHE A 102 8.72 9.34 2.84
C PHE A 102 9.08 9.81 1.44
N PRO A 103 8.26 9.55 0.41
CA PRO A 103 8.50 10.02 -0.95
C PRO A 103 8.37 11.54 -1.02
N ILE A 104 9.17 12.21 -1.87
CA ILE A 104 9.10 13.65 -2.11
C ILE A 104 8.42 13.92 -3.44
N TYR A 105 7.45 14.84 -3.42
CA TYR A 105 6.72 15.27 -4.60
C TYR A 105 7.10 16.70 -4.98
N SER A 106 7.05 17.01 -6.28
CA SER A 106 7.21 18.37 -6.82
C SER A 106 5.87 18.87 -7.36
N GLY A 107 5.68 20.19 -7.32
CA GLY A 107 4.46 20.83 -7.83
C GLY A 107 3.34 20.93 -6.78
N ALA A 108 2.65 22.09 -6.77
CA ALA A 108 1.61 22.37 -5.78
C ALA A 108 0.22 21.84 -6.19
N SER A 109 -0.14 21.98 -7.48
CA SER A 109 -1.48 21.64 -7.99
C SER A 109 -1.60 20.21 -8.55
N LYS A 110 -0.48 19.67 -9.08
CA LYS A 110 -0.39 18.27 -9.57
C LYS A 110 0.94 17.70 -9.08
N PRO A 111 0.95 17.13 -7.87
CA PRO A 111 2.18 16.61 -7.28
C PRO A 111 2.74 15.46 -8.13
N LYS A 112 3.97 15.64 -8.64
CA LYS A 112 4.71 14.61 -9.36
C LYS A 112 5.80 14.04 -8.46
N LEU A 113 5.90 12.73 -8.39
CA LEU A 113 6.93 12.04 -7.63
C LEU A 113 8.31 12.45 -8.16
N THR A 114 9.24 12.76 -7.25
CA THR A 114 10.63 13.05 -7.56
C THR A 114 11.50 11.82 -7.31
N ASN A 115 12.76 11.88 -7.69
CA ASN A 115 13.75 10.86 -7.33
C ASN A 115 14.40 11.11 -5.96
N GLN A 116 13.68 11.79 -5.06
CA GLN A 116 14.13 12.06 -3.70
C GLN A 116 13.18 11.44 -2.69
N PHE A 117 13.72 11.07 -1.55
CA PHE A 117 12.97 10.52 -0.42
C PHE A 117 13.60 10.95 0.91
N ILE A 118 12.82 10.90 1.97
CA ILE A 118 13.27 11.24 3.32
C ILE A 118 13.34 9.97 4.15
N VAL A 119 14.47 9.78 4.78
CA VAL A 119 14.71 8.76 5.81
C VAL A 119 14.72 9.45 7.17
N ILE A 120 14.01 8.89 8.14
CA ILE A 120 14.15 9.29 9.53
C ILE A 120 15.08 8.29 10.20
N ALA A 121 16.27 8.74 10.57
CA ALA A 121 17.29 7.88 11.12
C ALA A 121 17.63 8.26 12.57
N ASP A 122 18.07 7.27 13.34
CA ASP A 122 18.64 7.47 14.66
C ASP A 122 20.16 7.63 14.61
N SER A 123 20.72 8.20 15.67
CA SER A 123 22.16 8.19 15.93
C SER A 123 23.01 8.81 14.81
N VAL A 124 22.47 9.78 14.11
CA VAL A 124 23.16 10.47 13.03
C VAL A 124 24.17 11.46 13.60
N THR A 125 25.40 11.34 13.14
CA THR A 125 26.51 12.24 13.45
C THR A 125 27.10 12.80 12.15
N PRO A 126 27.86 13.89 12.20
CA PRO A 126 28.56 14.38 11.01
C PRO A 126 29.47 13.33 10.34
N LYS A 127 30.04 12.42 11.13
CA LYS A 127 30.97 11.37 10.66
C LYS A 127 30.26 10.23 9.92
N ASN A 128 29.04 9.83 10.36
CA ASN A 128 28.36 8.67 9.81
C ASN A 128 27.18 9.04 8.86
N LYS A 129 26.82 10.31 8.78
CA LYS A 129 25.68 10.79 7.98
C LYS A 129 25.72 10.28 6.54
N GLN A 130 26.84 10.47 5.85
CA GLN A 130 26.96 10.03 4.45
C GLN A 130 26.89 8.52 4.30
N THR A 131 27.48 7.77 5.22
CA THR A 131 27.41 6.30 5.23
C THR A 131 25.96 5.81 5.41
N ILE A 132 25.21 6.45 6.33
CA ILE A 132 23.79 6.14 6.53
C ILE A 132 22.98 6.44 5.26
N MET A 133 23.17 7.61 4.65
CA MET A 133 22.49 8.00 3.41
C MET A 133 22.80 7.01 2.28
N ASN A 134 24.05 6.67 2.05
CA ASN A 134 24.47 5.73 1.02
C ASN A 134 23.89 4.31 1.27
N GLY A 135 23.87 3.87 2.53
CA GLY A 135 23.26 2.59 2.91
C GLY A 135 21.78 2.53 2.55
N ASN A 136 21.01 3.59 2.88
CA ASN A 136 19.58 3.64 2.58
C ASN A 136 19.31 3.73 1.07
N VAL A 137 20.11 4.51 0.33
CA VAL A 137 20.02 4.57 -1.14
C VAL A 137 20.30 3.19 -1.74
N ARG A 138 21.33 2.49 -1.29
CA ARG A 138 21.69 1.15 -1.79
C ARG A 138 20.54 0.15 -1.56
N VAL A 139 19.93 0.14 -0.38
CA VAL A 139 18.82 -0.76 -0.06
C VAL A 139 17.60 -0.46 -0.91
N LEU A 140 17.25 0.83 -1.07
CA LEU A 140 16.14 1.22 -1.95
C LEU A 140 16.43 0.85 -3.40
N THR A 141 17.65 1.11 -3.89
CA THR A 141 18.05 0.78 -5.27
C THR A 141 17.83 -0.69 -5.59
N ALA A 142 18.24 -1.60 -4.73
CA ALA A 142 18.00 -3.03 -4.93
C ALA A 142 16.50 -3.36 -5.09
N ARG A 143 15.63 -2.73 -4.27
CA ARG A 143 14.17 -2.90 -4.39
C ARG A 143 13.59 -2.28 -5.66
N LEU A 144 14.15 -1.17 -6.10
CA LEU A 144 13.74 -0.53 -7.37
C LEU A 144 14.18 -1.34 -8.59
N GLU A 145 15.33 -2.02 -8.52
CA GLU A 145 15.78 -2.96 -9.57
C GLU A 145 14.84 -4.15 -9.69
N ASP A 146 14.45 -4.76 -8.56
CA ASP A 146 13.47 -5.84 -8.55
C ASP A 146 12.12 -5.37 -9.12
N ALA A 147 11.63 -4.21 -8.66
CA ALA A 147 10.36 -3.65 -9.12
C ALA A 147 10.39 -3.31 -10.61
N GLN A 148 11.50 -2.79 -11.13
CA GLN A 148 11.69 -2.51 -12.55
C GLN A 148 11.63 -3.79 -13.37
N PHE A 149 12.32 -4.83 -12.91
CA PHE A 149 12.33 -6.12 -13.58
C PHE A 149 10.92 -6.72 -13.70
N PHE A 150 10.16 -6.76 -12.59
CA PHE A 150 8.80 -7.29 -12.61
C PHE A 150 7.86 -6.42 -13.44
N TRP A 151 8.00 -5.09 -13.38
CA TRP A 151 7.19 -4.18 -14.18
C TRP A 151 7.42 -4.36 -15.68
N GLU A 152 8.68 -4.46 -16.11
CA GLU A 152 9.03 -4.70 -17.52
C GLU A 152 8.49 -6.04 -18.02
N ALA A 153 8.55 -7.08 -17.19
CA ALA A 153 8.00 -8.38 -17.51
C ALA A 153 6.48 -8.35 -17.67
N ASP A 154 5.77 -7.74 -16.70
CA ASP A 154 4.31 -7.77 -16.66
C ASP A 154 3.65 -6.86 -17.69
N LYS A 155 4.21 -5.67 -17.96
CA LYS A 155 3.63 -4.75 -18.96
C LYS A 155 3.56 -5.32 -20.37
N GLY A 156 4.45 -6.29 -20.68
CA GLY A 156 4.50 -7.00 -21.96
C GLY A 156 3.50 -8.16 -22.06
N VAL A 157 2.89 -8.58 -20.96
CA VAL A 157 1.95 -9.70 -20.91
C VAL A 157 0.52 -9.19 -21.05
N ALA A 158 -0.22 -9.69 -22.05
CA ALA A 158 -1.63 -9.34 -22.22
C ALA A 158 -2.46 -9.82 -21.01
N LEU A 159 -3.17 -8.91 -20.33
CA LEU A 159 -4.02 -9.25 -19.18
C LEU A 159 -4.99 -10.38 -19.47
N LYS A 160 -5.52 -10.43 -20.70
CA LYS A 160 -6.42 -11.49 -21.14
C LYS A 160 -5.80 -12.90 -21.01
N THR A 161 -4.50 -13.03 -21.22
CA THR A 161 -3.78 -14.33 -21.11
C THR A 161 -3.57 -14.77 -19.67
N LEU A 162 -3.73 -13.85 -18.73
CA LEU A 162 -3.64 -14.12 -17.30
C LEU A 162 -4.95 -14.68 -16.71
N ILE A 163 -6.10 -14.39 -17.34
CA ILE A 163 -7.42 -14.81 -16.86
C ILE A 163 -7.51 -16.34 -16.62
N PRO A 164 -7.13 -17.22 -17.58
CA PRO A 164 -7.17 -18.66 -17.32
C PRO A 164 -6.26 -19.12 -16.19
N LYS A 165 -5.14 -18.40 -15.94
CA LYS A 165 -4.19 -18.74 -14.86
C LYS A 165 -4.78 -18.54 -13.46
N LEU A 166 -5.87 -17.78 -13.32
CA LEU A 166 -6.59 -17.61 -12.06
C LEU A 166 -7.18 -18.93 -11.53
N ASP A 167 -7.31 -19.95 -12.38
CA ASP A 167 -7.74 -21.28 -11.95
C ASP A 167 -6.69 -21.97 -11.06
N GLY A 168 -5.42 -21.65 -11.23
CA GLY A 168 -4.33 -22.10 -10.37
C GLY A 168 -4.23 -21.36 -9.04
N VAL A 169 -4.99 -20.28 -8.83
CA VAL A 169 -4.98 -19.50 -7.59
C VAL A 169 -6.14 -19.91 -6.72
N LEU A 170 -5.83 -20.57 -5.61
CA LEU A 170 -6.83 -21.00 -4.65
C LEU A 170 -7.42 -19.77 -3.91
N PHE A 171 -8.75 -19.59 -3.98
CA PHE A 171 -9.42 -18.61 -3.14
C PHE A 171 -9.47 -19.12 -1.69
N GLN A 172 -9.97 -20.34 -1.50
CA GLN A 172 -10.00 -21.05 -0.23
C GLN A 172 -10.28 -22.52 -0.48
N LYS A 173 -9.80 -23.43 0.40
CA LYS A 173 -9.80 -24.87 0.21
C LYS A 173 -11.15 -25.46 -0.25
N ASN A 174 -12.26 -24.92 0.24
CA ASN A 174 -13.61 -25.41 -0.05
C ASN A 174 -14.41 -24.48 -0.98
N LEU A 175 -13.85 -23.34 -1.40
CA LEU A 175 -14.53 -22.31 -2.21
C LEU A 175 -14.05 -22.26 -3.66
N GLY A 176 -13.08 -23.10 -4.01
CA GLY A 176 -12.54 -23.20 -5.34
C GLY A 176 -11.48 -22.13 -5.66
N SER A 177 -11.23 -21.94 -6.96
CA SER A 177 -10.22 -21.02 -7.48
C SER A 177 -10.74 -19.58 -7.56
N ILE A 178 -9.82 -18.62 -7.72
CA ILE A 178 -10.17 -17.23 -8.06
C ILE A 178 -10.89 -17.15 -9.41
N PHE A 179 -10.60 -18.06 -10.34
CA PHE A 179 -11.35 -18.16 -11.60
C PHE A 179 -12.83 -18.50 -11.36
N ALA A 180 -13.11 -19.51 -10.53
CA ALA A 180 -14.49 -19.86 -10.16
C ALA A 180 -15.20 -18.70 -9.44
N LYS A 181 -14.49 -18.00 -8.51
CA LYS A 181 -15.01 -16.80 -7.85
C LYS A 181 -15.36 -15.71 -8.87
N LYS A 182 -14.49 -15.43 -9.81
CA LYS A 182 -14.71 -14.43 -10.88
C LYS A 182 -15.97 -14.74 -11.68
N GLU A 183 -16.24 -16.01 -12.01
CA GLU A 183 -17.47 -16.40 -12.72
C GLU A 183 -18.75 -16.14 -11.89
N ARG A 184 -18.71 -16.40 -10.59
CA ARG A 184 -19.82 -16.08 -9.69
C ARG A 184 -20.02 -14.56 -9.55
N VAL A 185 -18.93 -13.81 -9.39
CA VAL A 185 -18.97 -12.33 -9.36
C VAL A 185 -19.60 -11.77 -10.62
N LYS A 186 -19.28 -12.31 -11.80
CA LYS A 186 -19.89 -11.93 -13.08
C LYS A 186 -21.40 -12.11 -13.07
N MET A 187 -21.90 -13.28 -12.64
CA MET A 187 -23.34 -13.56 -12.57
C MET A 187 -24.05 -12.64 -11.57
N ILE A 188 -23.45 -12.42 -10.41
CA ILE A 188 -24.02 -11.54 -9.37
C ILE A 188 -24.07 -10.09 -9.88
N ALA A 189 -22.98 -9.60 -10.50
CA ALA A 189 -22.94 -8.24 -11.06
C ALA A 189 -23.98 -8.01 -12.15
N GLN A 190 -24.19 -8.99 -13.04
CA GLN A 190 -25.24 -8.93 -14.04
C GLN A 190 -26.64 -8.89 -13.42
N TRP A 191 -26.88 -9.69 -12.39
CA TRP A 191 -28.15 -9.66 -11.67
C TRP A 191 -28.37 -8.31 -10.99
N LEU A 192 -27.36 -7.78 -10.27
CA LEU A 192 -27.43 -6.47 -9.62
C LEU A 192 -27.73 -5.36 -10.64
N ASN A 193 -27.08 -5.37 -11.80
CA ASN A 193 -27.32 -4.38 -12.84
C ASN A 193 -28.78 -4.38 -13.31
N LYS A 194 -29.38 -5.57 -13.45
CA LYS A 194 -30.82 -5.69 -13.81
C LYS A 194 -31.71 -5.09 -12.73
N GLN A 195 -31.39 -5.32 -11.45
CA GLN A 195 -32.17 -4.77 -10.33
C GLN A 195 -32.04 -3.26 -10.21
N THR A 196 -30.94 -2.68 -10.67
CA THR A 196 -30.65 -1.24 -10.58
C THR A 196 -30.93 -0.47 -11.87
N GLY A 197 -31.68 -1.06 -12.82
CA GLY A 197 -32.14 -0.37 -14.01
C GLY A 197 -31.24 -0.48 -15.23
N ASN A 198 -30.36 -1.49 -15.32
CA ASN A 198 -29.49 -1.78 -16.48
C ASN A 198 -28.59 -0.58 -16.88
N GLN A 199 -27.93 0.03 -15.91
CA GLN A 199 -27.08 1.21 -16.12
C GLN A 199 -25.79 0.92 -16.91
N VAL A 200 -25.38 -0.36 -16.96
CA VAL A 200 -24.15 -0.83 -17.65
C VAL A 200 -24.50 -1.92 -18.64
N SER A 201 -23.88 -1.92 -19.82
CA SER A 201 -24.10 -2.98 -20.80
C SER A 201 -23.60 -4.34 -20.29
N ASP A 202 -24.33 -5.42 -20.63
CA ASP A 202 -23.93 -6.80 -20.27
C ASP A 202 -22.52 -7.15 -20.72
N LYS A 203 -22.12 -6.66 -21.91
CA LYS A 203 -20.75 -6.85 -22.42
C LYS A 203 -19.72 -6.23 -21.48
N LEU A 204 -19.94 -4.98 -21.06
CA LEU A 204 -18.99 -4.26 -20.21
C LEU A 204 -18.88 -4.91 -18.83
N ILE A 205 -19.98 -5.43 -18.27
CA ILE A 205 -19.96 -6.19 -17.01
C ILE A 205 -19.16 -7.49 -17.17
N LYS A 206 -19.38 -8.23 -18.26
CA LYS A 206 -18.63 -9.47 -18.53
C LYS A 206 -17.14 -9.19 -18.65
N ASP A 207 -16.76 -8.22 -19.47
CA ASP A 207 -15.37 -7.85 -19.66
C ASP A 207 -14.75 -7.33 -18.35
N GLY A 208 -15.44 -6.45 -17.62
CA GLY A 208 -14.99 -5.95 -16.32
C GLY A 208 -14.77 -7.06 -15.30
N ALA A 209 -15.70 -8.00 -15.18
CA ALA A 209 -15.57 -9.15 -14.29
C ALA A 209 -14.43 -10.10 -14.72
N ASP A 210 -14.20 -10.28 -16.02
CA ASP A 210 -13.12 -11.12 -16.52
C ASP A 210 -11.75 -10.52 -16.19
N TYR A 211 -11.60 -9.21 -16.26
CA TYR A 211 -10.33 -8.52 -16.01
C TYR A 211 -10.09 -8.15 -14.55
N CYS A 212 -11.12 -8.01 -13.70
CA CYS A 212 -11.00 -7.39 -12.38
C CYS A 212 -9.98 -8.06 -11.44
N LYS A 213 -9.71 -9.36 -11.63
CA LYS A 213 -8.75 -10.13 -10.81
C LYS A 213 -7.52 -10.59 -11.61
N SER A 214 -7.40 -10.21 -12.88
CA SER A 214 -6.38 -10.76 -13.78
C SER A 214 -4.94 -10.47 -13.34
N ASP A 215 -4.71 -9.39 -12.64
CA ASP A 215 -3.38 -8.99 -12.15
C ASP A 215 -2.89 -9.80 -10.93
N LEU A 216 -3.75 -10.58 -10.28
CA LEU A 216 -3.35 -11.42 -9.13
C LEU A 216 -2.29 -12.48 -9.48
N VAL A 217 -2.17 -12.85 -10.74
CA VAL A 217 -1.16 -13.79 -11.24
C VAL A 217 0.01 -13.11 -11.95
N SER A 218 0.12 -11.79 -11.86
CA SER A 218 1.28 -11.04 -12.33
C SER A 218 2.44 -11.17 -11.35
N GLN A 219 3.67 -11.04 -11.85
CA GLN A 219 4.86 -11.09 -10.99
C GLN A 219 4.89 -9.90 -10.02
N MET A 220 4.45 -8.73 -10.49
CA MET A 220 4.38 -7.52 -9.68
C MET A 220 3.44 -7.67 -8.49
N VAL A 221 2.24 -8.22 -8.67
CA VAL A 221 1.29 -8.42 -7.57
C VAL A 221 1.72 -9.56 -6.65
N PHE A 222 2.42 -10.56 -7.17
CA PHE A 222 3.00 -11.61 -6.34
C PHE A 222 4.05 -11.06 -5.36
N GLU A 223 4.93 -10.16 -5.82
CA GLU A 223 5.94 -9.52 -4.96
C GLU A 223 5.35 -8.37 -4.11
N PHE A 224 4.41 -7.62 -4.68
CA PHE A 224 3.76 -6.47 -4.03
C PHE A 224 2.23 -6.63 -3.99
N PRO A 225 1.70 -7.50 -3.10
CA PRO A 225 0.25 -7.81 -3.05
C PRO A 225 -0.67 -6.61 -2.82
N SER A 226 -0.19 -5.56 -2.17
CA SER A 226 -0.92 -4.30 -1.96
C SER A 226 -1.19 -3.52 -3.24
N LEU A 227 -0.48 -3.83 -4.33
CA LEU A 227 -0.68 -3.20 -5.64
C LEU A 227 -1.72 -3.90 -6.51
N GLN A 228 -2.42 -4.93 -5.99
CA GLN A 228 -3.53 -5.57 -6.68
C GLN A 228 -4.58 -4.53 -7.09
N GLY A 229 -5.12 -4.69 -8.29
CA GLY A 229 -6.00 -3.70 -8.90
C GLY A 229 -5.27 -2.49 -9.49
N GLN A 230 -4.27 -1.94 -8.84
CA GLN A 230 -3.46 -0.83 -9.37
C GLN A 230 -2.59 -1.29 -10.55
N VAL A 231 -1.93 -2.43 -10.42
CA VAL A 231 -1.13 -3.02 -11.51
C VAL A 231 -2.02 -3.37 -12.68
N GLY A 232 -3.15 -4.03 -12.44
CA GLY A 232 -4.12 -4.36 -13.49
C GLY A 232 -4.65 -3.13 -14.22
N GLN A 233 -4.96 -2.04 -13.50
CA GLN A 233 -5.34 -0.77 -14.10
C GLN A 233 -4.25 -0.22 -15.01
N LEU A 234 -3.00 -0.12 -14.52
CA LEU A 234 -1.88 0.45 -15.26
C LEU A 234 -1.55 -0.36 -16.52
N VAL A 235 -1.47 -1.68 -16.39
CA VAL A 235 -1.23 -2.58 -17.53
C VAL A 235 -2.39 -2.51 -18.54
N GLY A 236 -3.64 -2.49 -18.07
CA GLY A 236 -4.81 -2.33 -18.91
C GLY A 236 -4.82 -1.02 -19.70
N GLN A 237 -4.39 0.09 -19.08
CA GLN A 237 -4.25 1.39 -19.75
C GLN A 237 -3.17 1.34 -20.85
N ILE A 238 -2.02 0.71 -20.60
CA ILE A 238 -0.95 0.51 -21.59
C ILE A 238 -1.48 -0.31 -22.76
N GLN A 239 -2.29 -1.34 -22.48
CA GLN A 239 -2.90 -2.21 -23.49
C GLN A 239 -4.16 -1.62 -24.16
N LYS A 240 -4.51 -0.37 -23.82
CA LYS A 240 -5.64 0.37 -24.38
C LYS A 240 -6.99 -0.36 -24.19
N LEU A 241 -7.17 -1.05 -23.05
CA LEU A 241 -8.47 -1.55 -22.66
C LEU A 241 -9.44 -0.39 -22.43
N ASP A 242 -10.73 -0.68 -22.50
CA ASP A 242 -11.78 0.31 -22.25
C ASP A 242 -11.51 1.03 -20.89
N PRO A 243 -11.56 2.36 -20.86
CA PRO A 243 -11.33 3.14 -19.64
C PRO A 243 -12.24 2.74 -18.47
N ALA A 244 -13.48 2.35 -18.73
CA ALA A 244 -14.39 1.88 -17.70
C ALA A 244 -13.90 0.56 -17.08
N ILE A 245 -13.37 -0.36 -17.90
CA ILE A 245 -12.78 -1.62 -17.41
C ILE A 245 -11.54 -1.34 -16.57
N THR A 246 -10.61 -0.51 -17.06
CA THR A 246 -9.38 -0.21 -16.33
C THR A 246 -9.65 0.50 -15.00
N THR A 247 -10.66 1.36 -14.96
CA THR A 247 -11.11 1.99 -13.70
C THR A 247 -11.68 0.96 -12.76
N ALA A 248 -12.59 0.10 -13.24
CA ALA A 248 -13.23 -0.93 -12.43
C ALA A 248 -12.25 -1.98 -11.89
N ILE A 249 -11.17 -2.32 -12.63
CA ILE A 249 -10.10 -3.21 -12.13
C ILE A 249 -9.53 -2.70 -10.81
N ARG A 250 -9.38 -1.39 -10.64
CA ARG A 250 -8.90 -0.80 -9.39
C ARG A 250 -10.02 -0.58 -8.40
N SER A 251 -11.11 0.05 -8.85
CA SER A 251 -12.16 0.56 -7.96
C SER A 251 -12.98 -0.54 -7.29
N HIS A 252 -13.08 -1.76 -7.87
CA HIS A 252 -13.84 -2.84 -7.25
C HIS A 252 -13.26 -3.33 -5.91
N TYR A 253 -12.01 -3.01 -5.61
CA TYR A 253 -11.43 -3.28 -4.29
C TYR A 253 -11.85 -2.27 -3.21
N LEU A 254 -12.35 -1.09 -3.62
CA LEU A 254 -12.79 -0.05 -2.69
C LEU A 254 -14.17 -0.36 -2.06
N PRO A 255 -14.43 0.09 -0.84
CA PRO A 255 -13.47 0.64 0.12
C PRO A 255 -12.61 -0.49 0.74
N HIS A 256 -11.32 -0.22 1.03
CA HIS A 256 -10.46 -1.17 1.76
C HIS A 256 -10.79 -1.14 3.26
N HIS A 257 -11.08 0.05 3.78
CA HIS A 257 -11.48 0.33 5.16
C HIS A 257 -12.79 1.11 5.17
N TYR A 258 -13.47 1.16 6.33
CA TYR A 258 -14.78 1.80 6.46
C TYR A 258 -14.80 3.28 6.08
N GLU A 259 -13.68 3.99 6.31
CA GLU A 259 -13.55 5.44 6.05
C GLU A 259 -13.00 5.77 4.65
N ASP A 260 -12.69 4.76 3.85
CA ASP A 260 -12.16 4.96 2.51
C ASP A 260 -13.26 5.44 1.53
N ASP A 261 -12.83 6.13 0.49
CA ASP A 261 -13.68 6.46 -0.66
C ASP A 261 -14.29 5.18 -1.26
N CYS A 262 -15.58 5.24 -1.57
CA CYS A 262 -16.25 4.20 -2.35
C CYS A 262 -15.93 4.32 -3.84
N PRO A 263 -16.16 3.26 -4.66
CA PRO A 263 -16.08 3.36 -6.11
C PRO A 263 -16.97 4.51 -6.64
N LYS A 264 -16.42 5.34 -7.51
CA LYS A 264 -17.14 6.47 -8.12
C LYS A 264 -17.75 6.09 -9.49
N ASP A 265 -17.41 4.93 -9.99
CA ASP A 265 -17.92 4.37 -11.25
C ASP A 265 -18.89 3.21 -10.98
N ILE A 266 -19.96 3.14 -11.80
CA ILE A 266 -21.03 2.16 -11.60
C ILE A 266 -20.53 0.74 -11.83
N LEU A 267 -19.66 0.50 -12.82
CA LEU A 267 -19.11 -0.83 -13.08
C LEU A 267 -18.27 -1.33 -11.88
N GLY A 268 -17.40 -0.47 -11.36
CA GLY A 268 -16.62 -0.77 -10.16
C GLY A 268 -17.50 -1.05 -8.95
N SER A 269 -18.56 -0.26 -8.75
CA SER A 269 -19.53 -0.46 -7.65
C SER A 269 -20.25 -1.81 -7.76
N LEU A 270 -20.74 -2.16 -8.94
CA LEU A 270 -21.39 -3.45 -9.19
C LEU A 270 -20.46 -4.64 -8.91
N LEU A 271 -19.22 -4.57 -9.41
CA LEU A 271 -18.21 -5.59 -9.18
C LEU A 271 -17.78 -5.65 -7.72
N ALA A 272 -17.65 -4.51 -7.05
CA ALA A 272 -17.29 -4.42 -5.64
C ALA A 272 -18.34 -5.07 -4.74
N VAL A 273 -19.62 -4.79 -4.98
CA VAL A 273 -20.73 -5.41 -4.24
C VAL A 273 -20.80 -6.90 -4.55
N ALA A 274 -20.67 -7.29 -5.81
CA ALA A 274 -20.74 -8.70 -6.24
C ALA A 274 -19.61 -9.53 -5.61
N ASP A 275 -18.37 -9.04 -5.60
CA ASP A 275 -17.21 -9.71 -5.01
C ASP A 275 -17.37 -9.92 -3.50
N ARG A 276 -17.91 -8.93 -2.80
CA ARG A 276 -18.20 -9.00 -1.37
C ARG A 276 -19.35 -9.93 -1.05
N LEU A 277 -20.43 -9.89 -1.82
CA LEU A 277 -21.56 -10.82 -1.65
C LEU A 277 -21.12 -12.27 -1.84
N ASP A 278 -20.35 -12.55 -2.90
CA ASP A 278 -19.78 -13.88 -3.12
C ASP A 278 -18.95 -14.33 -1.91
N THR A 279 -18.10 -13.47 -1.40
CA THR A 279 -17.28 -13.79 -0.22
C THR A 279 -18.13 -14.11 1.01
N ILE A 280 -19.16 -13.28 1.29
CA ILE A 280 -20.04 -13.46 2.44
C ILE A 280 -20.78 -14.79 2.33
N VAL A 281 -21.45 -15.02 1.21
CA VAL A 281 -22.26 -16.23 1.00
C VAL A 281 -21.38 -17.49 1.12
N CYS A 282 -20.26 -17.51 0.40
CA CYS A 282 -19.32 -18.62 0.42
C CYS A 282 -18.75 -18.89 1.83
N CYS A 283 -18.45 -17.86 2.60
CA CYS A 283 -17.98 -18.03 3.99
C CYS A 283 -19.07 -18.64 4.87
N PHE A 284 -20.32 -18.17 4.78
CA PHE A 284 -21.42 -18.72 5.57
C PHE A 284 -21.76 -20.16 5.19
N GLU A 285 -21.80 -20.49 3.90
CA GLU A 285 -22.03 -21.88 3.43
C GLU A 285 -20.97 -22.84 3.98
N ASN A 286 -19.73 -22.40 4.12
CA ASN A 286 -18.63 -23.21 4.63
C ASN A 286 -18.40 -23.06 6.15
N LYS A 287 -19.33 -22.45 6.86
CA LYS A 287 -19.29 -22.25 8.33
C LYS A 287 -18.07 -21.45 8.80
N LEU A 288 -17.51 -20.61 7.94
CA LEU A 288 -16.41 -19.69 8.24
C LEU A 288 -16.97 -18.39 8.82
N ILE A 289 -17.66 -18.50 9.94
CA ILE A 289 -18.36 -17.38 10.57
C ILE A 289 -17.36 -16.58 11.42
N PRO A 290 -17.29 -15.24 11.29
CA PRO A 290 -16.42 -14.43 12.12
C PRO A 290 -16.86 -14.51 13.60
N THR A 291 -15.88 -14.62 14.51
CA THR A 291 -16.10 -14.56 15.95
C THR A 291 -15.96 -13.13 16.48
N GLY A 292 -16.24 -12.90 17.78
CA GLY A 292 -16.14 -11.56 18.39
C GLY A 292 -14.81 -10.83 18.10
N SER A 293 -13.69 -11.54 18.15
CA SER A 293 -12.34 -10.98 18.02
C SER A 293 -11.62 -11.33 16.70
N GLN A 294 -12.14 -12.26 15.89
CA GLN A 294 -11.45 -12.77 14.70
C GLN A 294 -12.33 -12.72 13.46
N ASP A 295 -11.81 -12.16 12.39
CA ASP A 295 -12.43 -12.13 11.05
C ASP A 295 -11.36 -12.35 9.96
N PRO A 296 -10.78 -13.56 9.90
CA PRO A 296 -9.66 -13.83 8.99
C PRO A 296 -10.04 -13.69 7.50
N TRP A 297 -11.33 -13.83 7.18
CA TRP A 297 -11.85 -13.74 5.82
C TRP A 297 -12.40 -12.36 5.46
N GLY A 298 -12.40 -11.42 6.40
CA GLY A 298 -12.88 -10.06 6.17
C GLY A 298 -14.39 -9.95 5.93
N VAL A 299 -15.19 -10.87 6.46
CA VAL A 299 -16.66 -10.91 6.27
C VAL A 299 -17.30 -9.61 6.78
N ARG A 300 -16.89 -9.11 7.96
CA ARG A 300 -17.39 -7.83 8.49
C ARG A 300 -17.03 -6.66 7.59
N ARG A 301 -15.77 -6.62 7.12
CA ARG A 301 -15.33 -5.58 6.17
C ARG A 301 -16.13 -5.66 4.87
N ALA A 302 -16.42 -6.86 4.39
CA ALA A 302 -17.23 -7.06 3.20
C ALA A 302 -18.65 -6.49 3.39
N ILE A 303 -19.30 -6.78 4.53
CA ILE A 303 -20.63 -6.27 4.86
C ILE A 303 -20.61 -4.74 4.96
N LEU A 304 -19.69 -4.18 5.73
CA LEU A 304 -19.56 -2.72 5.88
C LEU A 304 -19.27 -2.03 4.55
N GLY A 305 -18.41 -2.64 3.71
CA GLY A 305 -18.13 -2.13 2.38
C GLY A 305 -19.35 -2.12 1.45
N ILE A 306 -20.22 -3.14 1.51
CA ILE A 306 -21.48 -3.15 0.77
C ILE A 306 -22.39 -2.01 1.24
N ILE A 307 -22.55 -1.85 2.56
CA ILE A 307 -23.37 -0.78 3.14
C ILE A 307 -22.88 0.59 2.67
N ALA A 308 -21.56 0.83 2.75
CA ALA A 308 -20.97 2.10 2.33
C ALA A 308 -21.14 2.40 0.83
N ILE A 309 -21.15 1.37 -0.03
CA ILE A 309 -21.35 1.56 -1.48
C ILE A 309 -22.82 1.86 -1.83
N ILE A 310 -23.77 1.32 -1.05
CA ILE A 310 -25.21 1.46 -1.33
C ILE A 310 -25.77 2.79 -0.78
N GLN A 311 -25.20 3.34 0.29
CA GLN A 311 -25.56 4.64 0.85
C GLN A 311 -25.14 5.79 -0.05
#